data_bf2e875b0e39296fc14e59b4ecfdcfe2
#
_entry.id   bf2e875b0e39296fc14e59b4ecfdcfe2
#
_cell.length_a   1.000
_cell.length_b   1.000
_cell.length_c   1.000
_cell.angle_alpha   90.00
_cell.angle_beta   90.00
_cell.angle_gamma   90.00
#
_symmetry.space_group_name_H-M   'P 1'
#
loop_
_entity.id
_entity.type
_entity.pdbx_description
1 polymer ?
#
loop_
_entity_poly.entity_id
_entity_poly.type
_entity_poly.pdbx_seq_one_letter_code
_entity_poly.pdbx_strand_id
1 'polypeptide(L)'
;MGPLDLSLSQSFLFFSRRSYPPSSTQPPLLCLLGKQVTVPASTLAFNEQRQGGEAVGWKVQESVTEKVEKFTESISFDKVLYKQDIMGSKAHATMLAHQGLITDGDRDIILRAALTDLIGDPSKKLHTARSRNDQVATDFRLWCRDAIDTILVKIKHLQTALLHLALNNQALILPGYTHLQRAQPVLLPHVLLTYVEQLERDAGRYVYCRERLNFCPLGACALAGTGLPIDRFMTATALGFTQPMRNSIDAVSDRDFVLEFLYANSNTAIHLSRLGEEWVLWASEEFGFMTPSDSVSTGSSIMPQKKNPDPMELVRGKSARVIGDLVTVLTLCKGLPLAYNRDFQEDKEPMFDSTKTIMGMVDVAAEFAHNLARSNKGMPFRSSHDVVGKLVGVCVSRGCELQNLSLEEMKKLSPVFEEDVFGFLGVGNSVNKFSSYGSTGSNCVAEQLGYWVNKLKITTT
;
A
#
# COMPACT_ATOMS: atom_id res chain seq x y z
N MET A 1 -2.71 9.82 59.71
CA MET A 1 -3.64 9.79 58.53
C MET A 1 -3.00 8.89 57.50
N GLY A 2 -3.55 7.72 57.27
CA GLY A 2 -2.96 6.61 56.57
C GLY A 2 -3.02 6.71 55.03
N PRO A 3 -2.28 5.86 54.34
CA PRO A 3 -2.20 5.86 52.88
C PRO A 3 -3.38 5.15 52.24
N LEU A 4 -3.86 5.71 51.14
CA LEU A 4 -4.93 5.14 50.29
C LEU A 4 -4.32 4.08 49.35
N ASP A 5 -4.82 2.88 49.52
CA ASP A 5 -4.55 1.69 48.72
C ASP A 5 -5.40 1.76 47.43
N LEU A 6 -4.76 1.71 46.27
CA LEU A 6 -5.39 1.62 44.98
C LEU A 6 -4.95 0.34 44.26
N SER A 7 -5.60 -0.77 44.63
CA SER A 7 -5.54 -2.02 43.86
C SER A 7 -6.47 -1.95 42.64
N LEU A 8 -5.90 -1.84 41.45
CA LEU A 8 -6.63 -2.03 40.18
C LEU A 8 -6.58 -3.50 39.77
N SER A 9 -7.74 -4.14 39.84
CA SER A 9 -7.98 -5.51 39.40
C SER A 9 -7.90 -5.61 37.88
N GLN A 10 -6.99 -6.44 37.39
CA GLN A 10 -6.96 -6.93 36.02
C GLN A 10 -8.03 -8.01 35.85
N SER A 11 -9.02 -7.75 34.99
CA SER A 11 -9.98 -8.76 34.52
C SER A 11 -9.54 -9.25 33.14
N PHE A 12 -8.86 -10.38 33.09
CA PHE A 12 -8.64 -11.16 31.87
C PHE A 12 -9.91 -11.96 31.56
N LEU A 13 -10.55 -11.70 30.42
CA LEU A 13 -11.62 -12.54 29.89
C LEU A 13 -11.00 -13.69 29.07
N PHE A 14 -10.98 -14.85 29.63
CA PHE A 14 -10.74 -16.13 28.93
C PHE A 14 -12.03 -16.52 28.22
N PHE A 15 -12.00 -16.61 26.89
CA PHE A 15 -13.02 -17.32 26.13
C PHE A 15 -12.72 -18.82 26.14
N SER A 16 -13.47 -19.54 26.95
CA SER A 16 -13.51 -21.00 27.02
C SER A 16 -14.23 -21.56 25.79
N ARG A 17 -13.58 -22.51 25.11
CA ARG A 17 -14.20 -23.40 24.13
C ARG A 17 -15.27 -24.24 24.82
N ARG A 18 -16.54 -24.08 24.42
CA ARG A 18 -17.60 -25.04 24.71
C ARG A 18 -17.80 -25.94 23.51
N SER A 19 -17.50 -27.22 23.71
CA SER A 19 -17.90 -28.34 22.89
C SER A 19 -19.40 -28.57 23.06
N TYR A 20 -20.15 -28.69 21.95
CA TYR A 20 -21.53 -29.14 21.95
C TYR A 20 -21.60 -30.64 21.60
N PRO A 21 -22.40 -31.44 22.33
CA PRO A 21 -22.71 -32.81 21.95
C PRO A 21 -23.83 -32.85 20.89
N PRO A 22 -23.96 -33.92 20.10
CA PRO A 22 -25.00 -34.05 19.11
C PRO A 22 -26.31 -34.52 19.79
N SER A 23 -27.38 -33.75 19.65
CA SER A 23 -28.74 -34.24 19.95
C SER A 23 -29.62 -34.07 18.73
N SER A 24 -30.09 -35.24 18.26
CA SER A 24 -31.20 -35.43 17.37
C SER A 24 -32.50 -34.93 18.01
N THR A 25 -33.17 -33.97 17.38
CA THR A 25 -34.65 -33.87 17.35
C THR A 25 -35.04 -32.74 16.41
N GLN A 26 -35.76 -33.07 15.36
CA GLN A 26 -36.43 -32.11 14.48
C GLN A 26 -37.56 -31.40 15.23
N PRO A 27 -37.74 -30.11 15.08
CA PRO A 27 -39.03 -29.48 15.42
C PRO A 27 -39.97 -29.46 14.21
N PRO A 28 -41.29 -29.42 14.46
CA PRO A 28 -42.33 -29.70 13.47
C PRO A 28 -42.53 -28.55 12.47
N LEU A 29 -42.91 -28.96 11.26
CA LEU A 29 -43.39 -28.06 10.21
C LEU A 29 -44.51 -27.19 10.70
N LEU A 30 -44.32 -25.89 10.76
CA LEU A 30 -45.40 -24.94 10.81
C LEU A 30 -45.79 -24.57 9.37
N CYS A 31 -46.94 -25.12 8.96
CA CYS A 31 -47.59 -24.81 7.70
C CYS A 31 -48.13 -23.37 7.75
N LEU A 32 -47.53 -22.45 7.02
CA LEU A 32 -48.11 -21.17 6.68
C LEU A 32 -48.54 -21.19 5.24
N LEU A 33 -49.86 -21.26 5.09
CA LEU A 33 -50.61 -21.21 3.84
C LEU A 33 -50.28 -20.01 2.97
N GLY A 34 -49.87 -20.34 1.75
CA GLY A 34 -50.51 -19.86 0.53
C GLY A 34 -50.41 -18.42 0.13
N LYS A 35 -49.50 -18.13 -0.76
CA LYS A 35 -49.84 -17.54 -2.07
C LYS A 35 -48.85 -18.08 -3.08
N GLN A 36 -49.33 -18.98 -3.93
CA GLN A 36 -48.61 -19.37 -5.17
C GLN A 36 -48.51 -18.11 -6.01
N VAL A 37 -47.28 -17.59 -6.13
CA VAL A 37 -46.93 -16.70 -7.22
C VAL A 37 -46.78 -17.56 -8.44
N THR A 38 -47.84 -17.65 -9.21
CA THR A 38 -47.80 -18.23 -10.58
C THR A 38 -46.94 -17.34 -11.44
N VAL A 39 -45.70 -17.76 -11.65
CA VAL A 39 -44.86 -17.24 -12.73
C VAL A 39 -45.50 -17.67 -14.04
N PRO A 40 -45.77 -16.75 -14.97
CA PRO A 40 -46.40 -17.10 -16.27
C PRO A 40 -45.55 -18.14 -16.98
N ALA A 41 -46.18 -19.16 -17.56
CA ALA A 41 -45.55 -20.25 -18.31
C ALA A 41 -44.74 -19.82 -19.56
N SER A 42 -44.71 -18.55 -19.87
CA SER A 42 -43.90 -17.97 -20.96
C SER A 42 -42.38 -17.91 -20.62
N THR A 43 -41.97 -18.17 -19.38
CA THR A 43 -40.56 -18.15 -18.97
C THR A 43 -39.89 -19.55 -19.00
N LEU A 44 -40.64 -20.60 -19.27
CA LEU A 44 -40.16 -22.02 -19.30
C LEU A 44 -40.09 -22.64 -20.70
N ALA A 45 -40.39 -21.90 -21.79
CA ALA A 45 -40.29 -22.39 -23.14
C ALA A 45 -38.93 -22.08 -23.78
N PHE A 46 -37.87 -22.60 -23.18
CA PHE A 46 -36.54 -22.64 -23.79
C PHE A 46 -36.14 -24.12 -23.92
N ASN A 47 -36.88 -24.85 -24.75
CA ASN A 47 -36.36 -26.02 -25.52
C ASN A 47 -37.39 -26.53 -26.52
N GLU A 48 -36.84 -26.97 -27.64
CA GLU A 48 -37.48 -27.64 -28.75
C GLU A 48 -38.08 -26.74 -29.84
N GLN A 49 -37.17 -26.24 -30.67
CA GLN A 49 -37.28 -26.36 -32.13
C GLN A 49 -36.00 -25.84 -32.79
N ARG A 50 -35.01 -26.75 -32.94
CA ARG A 50 -33.91 -26.54 -33.88
C ARG A 50 -34.11 -27.42 -35.08
N GLN A 51 -34.72 -26.86 -36.13
CA GLN A 51 -34.43 -27.24 -37.50
C GLN A 51 -34.29 -25.94 -38.31
N GLY A 52 -33.08 -25.71 -38.81
CA GLY A 52 -32.75 -24.78 -39.91
C GLY A 52 -33.14 -23.31 -39.68
N GLY A 53 -32.24 -22.54 -39.05
CA GLY A 53 -32.45 -21.11 -38.96
C GLY A 53 -31.40 -20.46 -38.06
N GLU A 54 -30.80 -19.39 -38.52
CA GLU A 54 -29.83 -18.56 -37.81
C GLU A 54 -30.25 -18.30 -36.38
N ALA A 55 -29.28 -18.38 -35.43
CA ALA A 55 -29.49 -18.00 -34.04
C ALA A 55 -29.97 -16.55 -33.97
N VAL A 56 -31.24 -16.34 -33.68
CA VAL A 56 -31.81 -15.02 -33.39
C VAL A 56 -31.38 -14.65 -31.97
N GLY A 57 -30.14 -14.17 -31.84
CA GLY A 57 -29.81 -13.33 -30.70
C GLY A 57 -30.65 -12.04 -30.85
N TRP A 58 -31.13 -11.49 -29.75
CA TRP A 58 -31.70 -10.17 -29.70
C TRP A 58 -30.62 -9.19 -30.17
N LYS A 59 -30.56 -8.97 -31.51
CA LYS A 59 -29.73 -7.92 -32.09
C LYS A 59 -30.38 -6.60 -31.72
N VAL A 60 -29.65 -5.74 -31.04
CA VAL A 60 -29.92 -4.32 -31.05
C VAL A 60 -30.03 -3.95 -32.53
N GLN A 61 -31.20 -3.49 -32.99
CA GLN A 61 -31.48 -3.32 -34.42
C GLN A 61 -30.70 -2.16 -35.05
N GLU A 62 -30.10 -1.31 -34.23
CA GLU A 62 -29.30 -0.17 -34.68
C GLU A 62 -27.85 -0.31 -34.12
N SER A 63 -26.87 0.04 -34.95
CA SER A 63 -25.48 0.13 -34.54
C SER A 63 -25.30 1.29 -33.55
N VAL A 64 -24.45 1.07 -32.52
CA VAL A 64 -24.05 2.13 -31.60
C VAL A 64 -23.35 3.25 -32.38
N THR A 65 -23.65 4.50 -32.07
CA THR A 65 -23.00 5.63 -32.76
C THR A 65 -21.51 5.71 -32.36
N GLU A 66 -20.65 6.18 -33.23
CA GLU A 66 -19.21 6.34 -33.02
C GLU A 66 -18.90 7.12 -31.75
N LYS A 67 -19.73 8.13 -31.42
CA LYS A 67 -19.56 8.91 -30.18
C LYS A 67 -19.79 8.07 -28.90
N VAL A 68 -20.81 7.21 -28.93
CA VAL A 68 -21.11 6.30 -27.78
C VAL A 68 -20.06 5.22 -27.71
N GLU A 69 -19.59 4.68 -28.83
CA GLU A 69 -18.52 3.68 -28.87
C GLU A 69 -17.23 4.24 -28.28
N LYS A 70 -16.79 5.42 -28.70
CA LYS A 70 -15.63 6.12 -28.13
C LYS A 70 -15.78 6.45 -26.64
N PHE A 71 -16.98 6.78 -26.19
CA PHE A 71 -17.25 7.10 -24.79
C PHE A 71 -17.26 5.87 -23.88
N THR A 72 -17.65 4.71 -24.41
CA THR A 72 -17.81 3.47 -23.62
C THR A 72 -16.65 2.50 -23.80
N GLU A 73 -15.66 2.80 -24.64
CA GLU A 73 -14.50 1.96 -24.83
C GLU A 73 -13.62 1.96 -23.57
N SER A 74 -12.91 0.87 -23.29
CA SER A 74 -12.00 0.71 -22.17
C SER A 74 -10.65 0.10 -22.54
N ILE A 75 -10.49 -0.29 -23.83
CA ILE A 75 -9.27 -0.96 -24.27
C ILE A 75 -8.02 -0.09 -24.13
N SER A 76 -8.19 1.24 -24.14
CA SER A 76 -7.10 2.20 -23.94
C SER A 76 -6.35 1.97 -22.63
N PHE A 77 -7.05 1.55 -21.57
CA PHE A 77 -6.48 1.24 -20.24
C PHE A 77 -6.61 -0.24 -19.85
N ASP A 78 -7.71 -0.95 -20.18
CA ASP A 78 -7.93 -2.36 -19.81
C ASP A 78 -6.88 -3.32 -20.41
N LYS A 79 -6.23 -2.94 -21.52
CA LYS A 79 -5.12 -3.70 -22.11
C LYS A 79 -3.99 -4.02 -21.12
N VAL A 80 -3.89 -3.32 -20.02
CA VAL A 80 -2.91 -3.59 -18.94
C VAL A 80 -3.16 -4.98 -18.32
N LEU A 81 -4.40 -5.48 -18.35
CA LEU A 81 -4.81 -6.77 -17.79
C LEU A 81 -4.56 -7.98 -18.70
N TYR A 82 -4.00 -7.81 -19.91
CA TYR A 82 -3.92 -8.86 -20.92
C TYR A 82 -3.24 -10.16 -20.45
N LYS A 83 -2.22 -10.06 -19.58
CA LYS A 83 -1.52 -11.23 -19.03
C LYS A 83 -2.42 -12.04 -18.11
N GLN A 84 -3.16 -11.37 -17.27
CA GLN A 84 -4.06 -11.94 -16.30
C GLN A 84 -5.26 -12.60 -17.00
N ASP A 85 -5.81 -11.96 -18.04
CA ASP A 85 -6.87 -12.55 -18.88
C ASP A 85 -6.41 -13.84 -19.58
N ILE A 86 -5.19 -13.86 -20.12
CA ILE A 86 -4.60 -15.08 -20.69
C ILE A 86 -4.48 -16.18 -19.64
N MET A 87 -4.01 -15.84 -18.43
CA MET A 87 -3.87 -16.81 -17.33
C MET A 87 -5.25 -17.37 -16.92
N GLY A 88 -6.23 -16.49 -16.71
CA GLY A 88 -7.61 -16.85 -16.39
C GLY A 88 -8.25 -17.72 -17.46
N SER A 89 -8.10 -17.36 -18.73
CA SER A 89 -8.61 -18.10 -19.88
C SER A 89 -7.99 -19.51 -19.99
N LYS A 90 -6.68 -19.65 -19.77
CA LYS A 90 -6.01 -20.95 -19.77
C LYS A 90 -6.48 -21.85 -18.63
N ALA A 91 -6.58 -21.31 -17.41
CA ALA A 91 -7.07 -22.06 -16.26
C ALA A 91 -8.52 -22.52 -16.46
N HIS A 92 -9.38 -21.64 -16.99
CA HIS A 92 -10.78 -21.94 -17.29
C HIS A 92 -10.93 -23.03 -18.37
N ALA A 93 -10.23 -22.91 -19.50
CA ALA A 93 -10.25 -23.91 -20.56
C ALA A 93 -9.77 -25.27 -20.09
N THR A 94 -8.73 -25.32 -19.25
CA THR A 94 -8.21 -26.56 -18.67
C THR A 94 -9.26 -27.22 -17.77
N MET A 95 -9.96 -26.44 -16.95
CA MET A 95 -11.05 -26.91 -16.11
C MET A 95 -12.25 -27.42 -16.95
N LEU A 96 -12.66 -26.68 -17.99
CA LEU A 96 -13.74 -27.09 -18.87
C LEU A 96 -13.47 -28.44 -19.57
N ALA A 97 -12.24 -28.67 -20.02
CA ALA A 97 -11.85 -29.95 -20.63
C ALA A 97 -11.85 -31.08 -19.61
N HIS A 98 -11.32 -30.85 -18.41
CA HIS A 98 -11.34 -31.83 -17.31
C HIS A 98 -12.77 -32.24 -16.91
N GLN A 99 -13.71 -31.32 -16.96
CA GLN A 99 -15.12 -31.55 -16.70
C GLN A 99 -15.90 -32.13 -17.90
N GLY A 100 -15.23 -32.35 -19.05
CA GLY A 100 -15.85 -32.86 -20.25
C GLY A 100 -16.79 -31.88 -20.97
N LEU A 101 -16.75 -30.61 -20.64
CA LEU A 101 -17.56 -29.55 -21.25
C LEU A 101 -17.03 -29.08 -22.60
N ILE A 102 -15.73 -29.25 -22.85
CA ILE A 102 -15.04 -29.08 -24.12
C ILE A 102 -14.10 -30.26 -24.35
N THR A 103 -13.63 -30.47 -25.58
CA THR A 103 -12.66 -31.53 -25.88
C THR A 103 -11.24 -31.11 -25.49
N ASP A 104 -10.33 -32.09 -25.29
CA ASP A 104 -8.91 -31.82 -25.11
C ASP A 104 -8.31 -31.06 -26.32
N GLY A 105 -8.77 -31.38 -27.53
CA GLY A 105 -8.37 -30.68 -28.75
C GLY A 105 -8.77 -29.17 -28.71
N ASP A 106 -9.97 -28.86 -28.25
CA ASP A 106 -10.41 -27.47 -28.07
C ASP A 106 -9.54 -26.74 -27.05
N ARG A 107 -9.27 -27.39 -25.88
CA ARG A 107 -8.37 -26.87 -24.86
C ARG A 107 -6.99 -26.55 -25.45
N ASP A 108 -6.40 -27.49 -26.16
CA ASP A 108 -5.03 -27.33 -26.68
C ASP A 108 -4.94 -26.19 -27.73
N ILE A 109 -5.99 -26.01 -28.53
CA ILE A 109 -6.10 -24.87 -29.45
C ILE A 109 -6.19 -23.56 -28.65
N ILE A 110 -7.05 -23.48 -27.63
CA ILE A 110 -7.20 -22.31 -26.77
C ILE A 110 -5.88 -21.97 -26.04
N LEU A 111 -5.16 -22.98 -25.55
CA LEU A 111 -3.89 -22.78 -24.86
C LEU A 111 -2.78 -22.24 -25.76
N ARG A 112 -2.80 -22.58 -27.06
CA ARG A 112 -1.77 -22.16 -28.04
C ARG A 112 -2.03 -20.76 -28.59
N ALA A 113 -3.30 -20.33 -28.67
CA ALA A 113 -3.70 -19.10 -29.33
C ALA A 113 -4.28 -18.10 -28.32
N ALA A 114 -3.60 -16.99 -28.15
CA ALA A 114 -4.00 -15.92 -27.22
C ALA A 114 -5.14 -15.02 -27.74
N LEU A 115 -5.55 -15.15 -29.04
CA LEU A 115 -6.47 -14.22 -29.69
C LEU A 115 -7.58 -14.96 -30.46
N THR A 116 -8.82 -14.53 -30.22
CA THR A 116 -10.05 -15.09 -30.79
C THR A 116 -10.05 -15.18 -32.32
N ASP A 117 -9.50 -14.19 -32.99
CA ASP A 117 -9.49 -14.11 -34.46
C ASP A 117 -8.60 -15.18 -35.12
N LEU A 118 -7.71 -15.82 -34.36
CA LEU A 118 -6.78 -16.84 -34.84
C LEU A 118 -7.26 -18.28 -34.63
N ILE A 119 -8.29 -18.52 -33.79
CA ILE A 119 -8.66 -19.88 -33.36
C ILE A 119 -10.05 -20.36 -33.79
N GLY A 120 -10.85 -19.50 -34.42
CA GLY A 120 -12.15 -19.87 -34.96
C GLY A 120 -13.13 -20.40 -33.88
N ASP A 121 -13.85 -21.52 -34.19
CA ASP A 121 -14.91 -22.06 -33.33
C ASP A 121 -14.50 -22.44 -31.90
N PRO A 122 -13.29 -22.94 -31.59
CA PRO A 122 -12.88 -23.18 -30.22
C PRO A 122 -12.93 -21.92 -29.33
N SER A 123 -12.73 -20.72 -29.87
CA SER A 123 -12.84 -19.48 -29.10
C SER A 123 -14.23 -19.26 -28.53
N LYS A 124 -15.27 -19.64 -29.27
CA LYS A 124 -16.67 -19.52 -28.82
C LYS A 124 -16.94 -20.40 -27.59
N LYS A 125 -16.23 -21.53 -27.47
CA LYS A 125 -16.37 -22.47 -26.35
C LYS A 125 -15.71 -21.94 -25.06
N LEU A 126 -14.72 -21.03 -25.16
CA LEU A 126 -14.04 -20.42 -24.02
C LEU A 126 -15.00 -19.63 -23.10
N HIS A 127 -16.10 -19.13 -23.63
CA HIS A 127 -17.12 -18.43 -22.84
C HIS A 127 -18.17 -19.37 -22.20
N THR A 128 -18.03 -20.71 -22.32
CA THR A 128 -18.90 -21.65 -21.64
C THR A 128 -18.76 -21.47 -20.14
N ALA A 129 -19.90 -21.28 -19.44
CA ALA A 129 -19.94 -21.04 -17.98
C ALA A 129 -19.05 -19.87 -17.49
N ARG A 130 -18.88 -18.83 -18.32
CA ARG A 130 -18.14 -17.61 -18.00
C ARG A 130 -18.89 -16.38 -18.48
N SER A 131 -18.82 -15.30 -17.71
CA SER A 131 -19.26 -13.97 -18.08
C SER A 131 -18.04 -13.03 -18.14
N ARG A 132 -18.22 -11.86 -18.79
CA ARG A 132 -17.24 -10.77 -18.66
C ARG A 132 -17.13 -10.30 -17.21
N ASN A 133 -18.19 -10.40 -16.40
CA ASN A 133 -18.22 -9.89 -15.03
C ASN A 133 -17.25 -10.64 -14.12
N ASP A 134 -17.31 -11.97 -14.10
CA ASP A 134 -16.40 -12.79 -13.28
C ASP A 134 -14.98 -12.84 -13.87
N GLN A 135 -14.86 -12.77 -15.22
CA GLN A 135 -13.57 -12.66 -15.89
C GLN A 135 -12.82 -11.41 -15.47
N VAL A 136 -13.40 -10.22 -15.67
CA VAL A 136 -12.76 -8.94 -15.34
C VAL A 136 -12.44 -8.82 -13.84
N ALA A 137 -13.34 -9.29 -12.96
CA ALA A 137 -13.08 -9.30 -11.51
C ALA A 137 -11.89 -10.21 -11.16
N THR A 138 -11.71 -11.35 -11.85
CA THR A 138 -10.57 -12.25 -11.67
C THR A 138 -9.28 -11.62 -12.15
N ASP A 139 -9.28 -11.06 -13.36
CA ASP A 139 -8.10 -10.45 -13.98
C ASP A 139 -7.59 -9.27 -13.13
N PHE A 140 -8.52 -8.46 -12.62
CA PHE A 140 -8.19 -7.32 -11.80
C PHE A 140 -7.59 -7.73 -10.43
N ARG A 141 -8.13 -8.78 -9.78
CA ARG A 141 -7.53 -9.32 -8.55
C ARG A 141 -6.14 -9.90 -8.79
N LEU A 142 -5.93 -10.63 -9.89
CA LEU A 142 -4.62 -11.15 -10.28
C LEU A 142 -3.61 -10.02 -10.50
N TRP A 143 -4.02 -8.97 -11.22
CA TRP A 143 -3.19 -7.80 -11.45
C TRP A 143 -2.84 -7.06 -10.15
N CYS A 144 -3.81 -6.85 -9.27
CA CYS A 144 -3.58 -6.24 -7.96
C CYS A 144 -2.58 -7.06 -7.13
N ARG A 145 -2.67 -8.38 -7.17
CA ARG A 145 -1.72 -9.29 -6.49
C ARG A 145 -0.29 -9.09 -6.99
N ASP A 146 -0.10 -9.08 -8.31
CA ASP A 146 1.21 -8.89 -8.93
C ASP A 146 1.77 -7.47 -8.66
N ALA A 147 0.90 -6.47 -8.67
CA ALA A 147 1.27 -5.09 -8.36
C ALA A 147 1.70 -4.93 -6.90
N ILE A 148 0.99 -5.54 -5.94
CA ILE A 148 1.36 -5.56 -4.52
C ILE A 148 2.73 -6.22 -4.33
N ASP A 149 2.96 -7.39 -4.95
CA ASP A 149 4.24 -8.09 -4.86
C ASP A 149 5.39 -7.20 -5.35
N THR A 150 5.16 -6.45 -6.44
CA THR A 150 6.13 -5.49 -6.97
C THR A 150 6.38 -4.32 -6.02
N ILE A 151 5.32 -3.74 -5.43
CA ILE A 151 5.45 -2.63 -4.47
C ILE A 151 6.22 -3.08 -3.23
N LEU A 152 5.97 -4.27 -2.70
CA LEU A 152 6.69 -4.80 -1.54
C LEU A 152 8.19 -4.91 -1.80
N VAL A 153 8.60 -5.36 -2.99
CA VAL A 153 10.03 -5.39 -3.39
C VAL A 153 10.62 -3.98 -3.43
N LYS A 154 9.89 -3.00 -3.98
CA LYS A 154 10.35 -1.61 -4.07
C LYS A 154 10.43 -0.94 -2.69
N ILE A 155 9.45 -1.17 -1.80
CA ILE A 155 9.50 -0.68 -0.41
C ILE A 155 10.75 -1.21 0.28
N LYS A 156 11.03 -2.51 0.16
CA LYS A 156 12.24 -3.11 0.73
C LYS A 156 13.51 -2.49 0.18
N HIS A 157 13.55 -2.16 -1.12
CA HIS A 157 14.67 -1.48 -1.75
C HIS A 157 14.88 -0.08 -1.14
N LEU A 158 13.81 0.72 -0.97
CA LEU A 158 13.91 2.02 -0.31
C LEU A 158 14.33 1.90 1.17
N GLN A 159 13.78 0.95 1.92
CA GLN A 159 14.22 0.69 3.30
C GLN A 159 15.72 0.37 3.35
N THR A 160 16.21 -0.43 2.41
CA THR A 160 17.63 -0.77 2.29
C THR A 160 18.49 0.45 1.98
N ALA A 161 18.05 1.32 1.06
CA ALA A 161 18.76 2.57 0.74
C ALA A 161 18.87 3.50 1.95
N LEU A 162 17.78 3.70 2.68
CA LEU A 162 17.75 4.50 3.91
C LEU A 162 18.65 3.91 5.00
N LEU A 163 18.68 2.58 5.12
CA LEU A 163 19.52 1.91 6.11
C LEU A 163 21.01 2.04 5.76
N HIS A 164 21.41 1.90 4.48
CA HIS A 164 22.79 2.17 4.06
C HIS A 164 23.19 3.62 4.34
N LEU A 165 22.31 4.57 4.03
CA LEU A 165 22.57 5.98 4.35
C LEU A 165 22.77 6.18 5.86
N ALA A 166 21.96 5.52 6.70
CA ALA A 166 22.07 5.55 8.16
C ALA A 166 23.39 4.94 8.65
N LEU A 167 23.77 3.77 8.15
CA LEU A 167 25.01 3.07 8.50
C LEU A 167 26.26 3.89 8.14
N ASN A 168 26.22 4.59 7.00
CA ASN A 168 27.33 5.41 6.55
C ASN A 168 27.48 6.74 7.35
N ASN A 169 26.49 7.09 8.19
CA ASN A 169 26.44 8.36 8.90
C ASN A 169 26.13 8.21 10.40
N GLN A 170 26.60 7.13 11.05
CA GLN A 170 26.22 6.76 12.41
C GLN A 170 26.45 7.82 13.48
N ALA A 171 27.48 8.63 13.32
CA ALA A 171 27.86 9.68 14.29
C ALA A 171 27.31 11.06 13.92
N LEU A 172 26.56 11.21 12.82
CA LEU A 172 26.07 12.52 12.40
C LEU A 172 24.88 12.95 13.25
N ILE A 173 25.02 14.08 13.92
CA ILE A 173 23.99 14.69 14.77
C ILE A 173 23.33 15.84 14.02
N LEU A 174 22.00 15.87 14.04
CA LEU A 174 21.16 16.94 13.49
C LEU A 174 20.36 17.60 14.61
N PRO A 175 19.95 18.87 14.46
CA PRO A 175 18.91 19.43 15.32
C PRO A 175 17.56 18.75 14.98
N GLY A 176 16.91 18.19 16.00
CA GLY A 176 15.51 17.79 15.88
C GLY A 176 14.60 19.01 15.94
N TYR A 177 13.44 18.95 15.29
CA TYR A 177 12.49 20.06 15.22
C TYR A 177 11.12 19.63 15.73
N THR A 178 10.49 20.54 16.46
CA THR A 178 9.05 20.56 16.73
C THR A 178 8.53 21.96 16.44
N HIS A 179 7.35 22.07 15.80
CA HIS A 179 6.80 23.37 15.38
C HIS A 179 7.75 24.20 14.50
N LEU A 180 8.63 23.54 13.72
CA LEU A 180 9.74 24.16 12.97
C LEU A 180 10.73 24.95 13.85
N GLN A 181 10.70 24.75 15.17
CA GLN A 181 11.69 25.27 16.10
C GLN A 181 12.67 24.18 16.47
N ARG A 182 13.93 24.56 16.65
CA ARG A 182 14.97 23.64 17.12
C ARG A 182 14.61 23.09 18.50
N ALA A 183 14.67 21.78 18.62
CA ALA A 183 14.38 21.05 19.86
C ALA A 183 15.62 20.26 20.31
N GLN A 184 15.49 18.98 20.49
CA GLN A 184 16.58 18.11 20.94
C GLN A 184 17.53 17.73 19.80
N PRO A 185 18.83 17.50 20.05
CA PRO A 185 19.72 16.91 19.08
C PRO A 185 19.33 15.45 18.82
N VAL A 186 19.41 15.04 17.57
CA VAL A 186 19.08 13.69 17.13
C VAL A 186 20.17 13.14 16.21
N LEU A 187 20.43 11.85 16.25
CA LEU A 187 21.28 11.19 15.28
C LEU A 187 20.55 11.09 13.93
N LEU A 188 21.25 11.36 12.83
CA LEU A 188 20.71 11.17 11.49
C LEU A 188 20.17 9.74 11.26
N PRO A 189 20.88 8.66 11.68
CA PRO A 189 20.33 7.32 11.61
C PRO A 189 18.96 7.18 12.28
N HIS A 190 18.78 7.79 13.44
CA HIS A 190 17.50 7.74 14.15
C HIS A 190 16.36 8.37 13.34
N VAL A 191 16.61 9.48 12.68
CA VAL A 191 15.62 10.13 11.79
C VAL A 191 15.32 9.25 10.57
N LEU A 192 16.34 8.70 9.91
CA LEU A 192 16.15 7.84 8.75
C LEU A 192 15.38 6.54 9.09
N LEU A 193 15.67 5.94 10.24
CA LEU A 193 14.96 4.76 10.73
C LEU A 193 13.47 5.02 11.00
N THR A 194 13.06 6.26 11.28
CA THR A 194 11.63 6.63 11.35
C THR A 194 10.91 6.29 10.06
N TYR A 195 11.51 6.58 8.92
CA TYR A 195 10.92 6.26 7.61
C TYR A 195 10.95 4.77 7.30
N VAL A 196 12.00 4.07 7.74
CA VAL A 196 12.06 2.59 7.63
C VAL A 196 10.90 1.94 8.38
N GLU A 197 10.60 2.42 9.61
CA GLU A 197 9.46 1.97 10.42
C GLU A 197 8.10 2.31 9.80
N GLN A 198 7.96 3.49 9.17
CA GLN A 198 6.74 3.86 8.47
C GLN A 198 6.50 2.95 7.26
N LEU A 199 7.52 2.73 6.45
CA LEU A 199 7.47 1.85 5.28
C LEU A 199 7.19 0.39 5.65
N GLU A 200 7.66 -0.09 6.81
CA GLU A 200 7.34 -1.43 7.31
C GLU A 200 5.84 -1.57 7.64
N ARG A 201 5.25 -0.54 8.25
CA ARG A 201 3.80 -0.54 8.49
C ARG A 201 3.01 -0.48 7.19
N ASP A 202 3.53 0.21 6.16
CA ASP A 202 2.92 0.23 4.83
C ASP A 202 3.03 -1.14 4.16
N ALA A 203 4.19 -1.78 4.22
CA ALA A 203 4.36 -3.16 3.72
C ALA A 203 3.35 -4.12 4.36
N GLY A 204 3.13 -4.01 5.68
CA GLY A 204 2.10 -4.78 6.39
C GLY A 204 0.69 -4.56 5.83
N ARG A 205 0.31 -3.31 5.48
CA ARG A 205 -0.98 -3.02 4.83
C ARG A 205 -1.13 -3.73 3.49
N TYR A 206 -0.10 -3.70 2.65
CA TYR A 206 -0.10 -4.40 1.37
C TYR A 206 -0.20 -5.93 1.54
N VAL A 207 0.53 -6.51 2.49
CA VAL A 207 0.44 -7.95 2.78
C VAL A 207 -0.99 -8.34 3.18
N TYR A 208 -1.62 -7.61 4.08
CA TYR A 208 -3.00 -7.88 4.50
C TYR A 208 -4.02 -7.66 3.38
N CYS A 209 -3.86 -6.64 2.55
CA CYS A 209 -4.67 -6.45 1.35
C CYS A 209 -4.53 -7.65 0.40
N ARG A 210 -3.29 -8.09 0.15
CA ARG A 210 -2.98 -9.25 -0.71
C ARG A 210 -3.64 -10.55 -0.22
N GLU A 211 -3.67 -10.78 1.07
CA GLU A 211 -4.35 -11.93 1.66
C GLU A 211 -5.88 -11.89 1.43
N ARG A 212 -6.50 -10.73 1.67
CA ARG A 212 -7.95 -10.55 1.52
C ARG A 212 -8.41 -10.58 0.08
N LEU A 213 -7.63 -10.06 -0.87
CA LEU A 213 -8.00 -10.11 -2.29
C LEU A 213 -7.81 -11.51 -2.91
N ASN A 214 -7.13 -12.44 -2.25
CA ASN A 214 -6.71 -13.71 -2.84
C ASN A 214 -7.83 -14.78 -2.85
N PHE A 215 -9.02 -14.39 -3.29
CA PHE A 215 -10.18 -15.25 -3.50
C PHE A 215 -10.67 -15.14 -4.95
N CYS A 216 -10.96 -16.30 -5.59
CA CYS A 216 -11.25 -16.40 -7.02
C CYS A 216 -12.71 -16.08 -7.35
N PRO A 217 -13.03 -15.07 -8.16
CA PRO A 217 -14.38 -14.82 -8.66
C PRO A 217 -14.81 -15.76 -9.77
N LEU A 218 -13.87 -16.31 -10.57
CA LEU A 218 -14.15 -17.03 -11.81
C LEU A 218 -15.09 -18.20 -11.58
N GLY A 219 -16.08 -18.36 -12.46
CA GLY A 219 -17.17 -19.31 -12.33
C GLY A 219 -18.39 -18.79 -11.57
N ALA A 220 -18.37 -17.52 -11.11
CA ALA A 220 -19.57 -16.84 -10.62
C ALA A 220 -20.50 -16.43 -11.78
N CYS A 221 -20.03 -16.49 -13.01
CA CYS A 221 -20.73 -16.07 -14.22
C CYS A 221 -21.18 -14.59 -14.13
N ALA A 222 -22.39 -14.27 -14.63
CA ALA A 222 -22.88 -12.90 -14.60
C ALA A 222 -23.14 -12.41 -13.16
N LEU A 223 -23.74 -13.26 -12.31
CA LEU A 223 -24.01 -13.01 -10.89
C LEU A 223 -24.52 -14.25 -10.11
N ALA A 224 -25.19 -15.20 -10.78
CA ALA A 224 -25.91 -16.28 -10.11
C ALA A 224 -25.21 -17.64 -10.18
N GLY A 225 -24.00 -17.69 -10.73
CA GLY A 225 -23.32 -18.96 -11.03
C GLY A 225 -23.91 -19.64 -12.27
N THR A 226 -23.74 -20.96 -12.37
CA THR A 226 -24.17 -21.75 -13.53
C THR A 226 -24.68 -23.12 -13.09
N GLY A 227 -25.58 -23.70 -13.91
CA GLY A 227 -26.02 -25.10 -13.76
C GLY A 227 -25.09 -26.11 -14.43
N LEU A 228 -24.03 -25.66 -15.11
CA LEU A 228 -23.03 -26.56 -15.70
C LEU A 228 -22.09 -27.10 -14.61
N PRO A 229 -21.59 -28.35 -14.71
CA PRO A 229 -20.75 -28.98 -13.72
C PRO A 229 -19.30 -28.47 -13.77
N ILE A 230 -19.07 -27.17 -13.51
CA ILE A 230 -17.74 -26.58 -13.44
C ILE A 230 -17.11 -26.82 -12.06
N ASP A 231 -15.77 -26.90 -12.03
CA ASP A 231 -14.99 -26.97 -10.79
C ASP A 231 -14.27 -25.66 -10.52
N ARG A 232 -14.88 -24.80 -9.67
CA ARG A 232 -14.31 -23.52 -9.27
C ARG A 232 -13.06 -23.66 -8.40
N PHE A 233 -12.91 -24.76 -7.66
CA PHE A 233 -11.72 -25.02 -6.83
C PHE A 233 -10.51 -25.34 -7.71
N MET A 234 -10.70 -26.15 -8.75
CA MET A 234 -9.64 -26.43 -9.73
C MET A 234 -9.14 -25.13 -10.37
N THR A 235 -10.04 -24.26 -10.81
CA THR A 235 -9.68 -22.96 -11.41
C THR A 235 -8.96 -22.05 -10.42
N ALA A 236 -9.46 -21.93 -9.19
CA ALA A 236 -8.84 -21.13 -8.14
C ALA A 236 -7.41 -21.59 -7.82
N THR A 237 -7.21 -22.91 -7.69
CA THR A 237 -5.90 -23.53 -7.44
C THR A 237 -4.92 -23.25 -8.59
N ALA A 238 -5.37 -23.42 -9.84
CA ALA A 238 -4.56 -23.17 -11.04
C ALA A 238 -4.09 -21.71 -11.15
N LEU A 239 -4.87 -20.76 -10.62
CA LEU A 239 -4.55 -19.33 -10.59
C LEU A 239 -3.84 -18.88 -9.29
N GLY A 240 -3.58 -19.80 -8.36
CA GLY A 240 -2.91 -19.51 -7.09
C GLY A 240 -3.77 -18.70 -6.11
N PHE A 241 -5.09 -18.73 -6.23
CA PHE A 241 -6.02 -18.22 -5.23
C PHE A 241 -6.17 -19.20 -4.08
N THR A 242 -6.50 -18.69 -2.90
CA THR A 242 -6.74 -19.50 -1.70
C THR A 242 -7.94 -20.43 -1.90
N GLN A 243 -9.04 -19.92 -2.45
CA GLN A 243 -10.27 -20.63 -2.77
C GLN A 243 -11.20 -19.78 -3.62
N PRO A 244 -12.30 -20.34 -4.19
CA PRO A 244 -13.34 -19.53 -4.81
C PRO A 244 -14.06 -18.63 -3.80
N MET A 245 -14.53 -17.47 -4.25
CA MET A 245 -15.47 -16.64 -3.47
C MET A 245 -16.78 -17.40 -3.24
N ARG A 246 -17.31 -17.30 -2.01
CA ARG A 246 -18.45 -18.12 -1.55
C ARG A 246 -19.79 -17.68 -2.13
N ASN A 247 -19.97 -16.40 -2.37
CA ASN A 247 -21.18 -15.84 -2.94
C ASN A 247 -20.92 -15.31 -4.35
N SER A 248 -21.69 -15.76 -5.33
CA SER A 248 -21.47 -15.42 -6.74
C SER A 248 -21.87 -13.99 -7.08
N ILE A 249 -22.82 -13.39 -6.37
CA ILE A 249 -23.21 -11.99 -6.55
C ILE A 249 -22.09 -11.08 -6.04
N ASP A 250 -21.60 -11.38 -4.84
CA ASP A 250 -20.48 -10.68 -4.22
C ASP A 250 -19.21 -10.78 -5.07
N ALA A 251 -18.94 -11.96 -5.64
CA ALA A 251 -17.75 -12.21 -6.47
C ALA A 251 -17.62 -11.27 -7.67
N VAL A 252 -18.70 -10.80 -8.25
CA VAL A 252 -18.71 -9.90 -9.41
C VAL A 252 -18.92 -8.42 -9.04
N SER A 253 -19.36 -8.14 -7.80
CA SER A 253 -19.65 -6.77 -7.31
C SER A 253 -18.58 -6.21 -6.37
N ASP A 254 -17.82 -7.07 -5.70
CA ASP A 254 -16.84 -6.62 -4.69
C ASP A 254 -15.73 -5.75 -5.30
N ARG A 255 -15.50 -4.63 -4.64
CA ARG A 255 -14.39 -3.70 -4.89
C ARG A 255 -13.67 -3.28 -3.61
N ASP A 256 -13.92 -3.96 -2.50
CA ASP A 256 -13.26 -3.67 -1.22
C ASP A 256 -11.74 -3.81 -1.37
N PHE A 257 -11.27 -4.79 -2.14
CA PHE A 257 -9.84 -4.97 -2.41
C PHE A 257 -9.21 -3.79 -3.18
N VAL A 258 -9.97 -3.11 -4.05
CA VAL A 258 -9.52 -1.90 -4.77
C VAL A 258 -9.38 -0.75 -3.79
N LEU A 259 -10.42 -0.52 -2.96
CA LEU A 259 -10.44 0.53 -1.95
C LEU A 259 -9.31 0.32 -0.93
N GLU A 260 -9.09 -0.91 -0.49
CA GLU A 260 -8.04 -1.25 0.46
C GLU A 260 -6.64 -1.06 -0.12
N PHE A 261 -6.43 -1.43 -1.38
CA PHE A 261 -5.16 -1.20 -2.07
C PHE A 261 -4.90 0.30 -2.26
N LEU A 262 -5.89 1.07 -2.73
CA LEU A 262 -5.78 2.52 -2.86
C LEU A 262 -5.54 3.22 -1.50
N TYR A 263 -6.15 2.70 -0.41
CA TYR A 263 -5.86 3.17 0.93
C TYR A 263 -4.40 2.91 1.33
N ALA A 264 -3.88 1.70 1.05
CA ALA A 264 -2.46 1.39 1.30
C ALA A 264 -1.54 2.32 0.50
N ASN A 265 -1.84 2.54 -0.79
CA ASN A 265 -1.13 3.51 -1.63
C ASN A 265 -1.17 4.92 -1.04
N SER A 266 -2.32 5.38 -0.58
CA SER A 266 -2.50 6.72 0.00
C SER A 266 -1.69 6.91 1.28
N ASN A 267 -1.63 5.90 2.17
CA ASN A 267 -0.78 5.95 3.37
C ASN A 267 0.70 6.03 3.00
N THR A 268 1.15 5.20 2.06
CA THR A 268 2.53 5.22 1.56
C THR A 268 2.86 6.58 0.94
N ALA A 269 1.93 7.16 0.15
CA ALA A 269 2.10 8.47 -0.44
C ALA A 269 2.25 9.58 0.62
N ILE A 270 1.49 9.51 1.73
CA ILE A 270 1.61 10.45 2.86
C ILE A 270 3.00 10.34 3.50
N HIS A 271 3.50 9.12 3.76
CA HIS A 271 4.82 8.94 4.34
C HIS A 271 5.93 9.43 3.40
N LEU A 272 5.84 9.12 2.11
CA LEU A 272 6.78 9.61 1.10
C LEU A 272 6.71 11.13 0.92
N SER A 273 5.52 11.72 1.01
CA SER A 273 5.34 13.18 0.97
C SER A 273 6.08 13.88 2.12
N ARG A 274 6.01 13.30 3.33
CA ARG A 274 6.73 13.83 4.50
C ARG A 274 8.24 13.68 4.34
N LEU A 275 8.71 12.55 3.84
CA LEU A 275 10.12 12.37 3.49
C LEU A 275 10.58 13.42 2.47
N GLY A 276 9.77 13.61 1.42
CA GLY A 276 10.04 14.62 0.39
C GLY A 276 10.11 16.03 0.96
N GLU A 277 9.16 16.40 1.84
CA GLU A 277 9.15 17.71 2.49
C GLU A 277 10.41 17.95 3.32
N GLU A 278 10.78 17.02 4.21
CA GLU A 278 11.99 17.17 5.02
C GLU A 278 13.25 17.27 4.17
N TRP A 279 13.37 16.48 3.11
CA TRP A 279 14.53 16.49 2.26
C TRP A 279 14.61 17.75 1.40
N VAL A 280 13.47 18.33 0.99
CA VAL A 280 13.43 19.66 0.35
C VAL A 280 13.92 20.74 1.32
N LEU A 281 13.41 20.73 2.56
CA LEU A 281 13.86 21.66 3.60
C LEU A 281 15.36 21.50 3.89
N TRP A 282 15.85 20.27 4.06
CA TRP A 282 17.25 20.01 4.37
C TRP A 282 18.22 20.37 3.24
N ALA A 283 17.75 20.35 2.00
CA ALA A 283 18.53 20.74 0.83
C ALA A 283 18.54 22.26 0.61
N SER A 284 17.67 23.03 1.30
CA SER A 284 17.66 24.49 1.19
C SER A 284 18.94 25.10 1.75
N GLU A 285 19.27 26.31 1.30
CA GLU A 285 20.45 27.02 1.76
C GLU A 285 20.37 27.38 3.25
N GLU A 286 19.15 27.64 3.75
CA GLU A 286 18.87 27.99 5.14
C GLU A 286 19.15 26.81 6.09
N PHE A 287 18.75 25.58 5.72
CA PHE A 287 19.03 24.38 6.50
C PHE A 287 20.42 23.81 6.18
N GLY A 288 20.71 23.57 4.92
CA GLY A 288 22.02 23.12 4.45
C GLY A 288 22.51 21.80 5.06
N PHE A 289 21.60 20.91 5.49
CA PHE A 289 21.96 19.64 6.13
C PHE A 289 22.42 18.60 5.13
N MET A 290 21.96 18.71 3.88
CA MET A 290 22.30 17.80 2.81
C MET A 290 22.49 18.54 1.48
N THR A 291 23.29 17.96 0.61
CA THR A 291 23.46 18.44 -0.76
C THR A 291 23.18 17.27 -1.70
N PRO A 292 22.09 17.31 -2.51
CA PRO A 292 21.83 16.28 -3.51
C PRO A 292 22.91 16.35 -4.60
N SER A 293 23.27 15.17 -5.15
CA SER A 293 24.16 15.11 -6.30
C SER A 293 23.51 15.68 -7.57
N ASP A 294 24.29 15.97 -8.59
CA ASP A 294 23.78 16.47 -9.87
C ASP A 294 22.83 15.46 -10.56
N SER A 295 23.00 14.17 -10.27
CA SER A 295 22.16 13.11 -10.84
C SER A 295 20.71 13.11 -10.33
N VAL A 296 20.45 13.72 -9.17
CA VAL A 296 19.12 13.78 -8.52
C VAL A 296 18.70 15.21 -8.20
N SER A 297 19.25 16.19 -8.89
CA SER A 297 18.90 17.62 -8.77
C SER A 297 18.83 18.26 -10.14
N THR A 298 18.12 19.39 -10.22
CA THR A 298 18.10 20.21 -11.43
C THR A 298 18.78 21.54 -11.21
N GLY A 299 19.49 22.03 -12.22
CA GLY A 299 20.12 23.34 -12.21
C GLY A 299 19.17 24.44 -12.68
N SER A 300 19.54 25.67 -12.44
CA SER A 300 18.89 26.88 -13.01
C SER A 300 19.67 27.39 -14.21
N SER A 301 18.98 27.69 -15.29
CA SER A 301 19.60 28.32 -16.49
C SER A 301 20.10 29.74 -16.24
N ILE A 302 19.53 30.43 -15.22
CA ILE A 302 19.86 31.82 -14.90
C ILE A 302 20.82 31.88 -13.70
N MET A 303 20.77 30.91 -12.81
CA MET A 303 21.56 30.88 -11.56
C MET A 303 22.41 29.59 -11.52
N PRO A 304 23.64 29.62 -12.04
CA PRO A 304 24.45 28.38 -12.18
C PRO A 304 24.73 27.64 -10.85
N GLN A 305 24.72 28.37 -9.74
CA GLN A 305 24.96 27.82 -8.39
C GLN A 305 23.72 27.13 -7.79
N LYS A 306 22.52 27.37 -8.35
CA LYS A 306 21.26 26.87 -7.79
C LYS A 306 21.03 25.41 -8.16
N LYS A 307 20.79 24.58 -7.15
CA LYS A 307 20.39 23.17 -7.30
C LYS A 307 19.05 22.97 -6.62
N ASN A 308 18.11 22.43 -7.37
CA ASN A 308 16.76 22.18 -6.86
C ASN A 308 16.57 20.67 -6.61
N PRO A 309 15.99 20.24 -5.49
CA PRO A 309 15.65 18.85 -5.21
C PRO A 309 14.31 18.46 -5.87
N ASP A 310 14.10 18.82 -7.16
CA ASP A 310 12.85 18.60 -7.90
C ASP A 310 12.27 17.19 -7.76
N PRO A 311 13.08 16.10 -7.73
CA PRO A 311 12.53 14.77 -7.54
C PRO A 311 11.75 14.64 -6.23
N MET A 312 12.24 15.25 -5.14
CA MET A 312 11.57 15.21 -3.83
C MET A 312 10.36 16.14 -3.78
N GLU A 313 10.39 17.28 -4.45
CA GLU A 313 9.21 18.12 -4.62
C GLU A 313 8.11 17.38 -5.37
N LEU A 314 8.46 16.62 -6.43
CA LEU A 314 7.50 15.81 -7.17
C LEU A 314 7.00 14.60 -6.36
N VAL A 315 7.81 13.97 -5.52
CA VAL A 315 7.36 12.96 -4.56
C VAL A 315 6.29 13.56 -3.64
N ARG A 316 6.55 14.75 -3.09
CA ARG A 316 5.56 15.48 -2.28
C ARG A 316 4.30 15.83 -3.08
N GLY A 317 4.44 16.38 -4.29
CA GLY A 317 3.32 16.82 -5.11
C GLY A 317 2.42 15.67 -5.63
N LYS A 318 3.02 14.56 -6.04
CA LYS A 318 2.28 13.40 -6.58
C LYS A 318 1.44 12.67 -5.54
N SER A 319 1.70 12.85 -4.25
CA SER A 319 0.89 12.28 -3.17
C SER A 319 -0.57 12.72 -3.24
N ALA A 320 -0.83 13.95 -3.67
CA ALA A 320 -2.19 14.48 -3.83
C ALA A 320 -3.00 13.69 -4.88
N ARG A 321 -2.35 13.29 -5.98
CA ARG A 321 -2.97 12.49 -7.05
C ARG A 321 -3.36 11.11 -6.53
N VAL A 322 -2.46 10.43 -5.82
CA VAL A 322 -2.74 9.10 -5.22
C VAL A 322 -3.90 9.15 -4.24
N ILE A 323 -4.00 10.20 -3.43
CA ILE A 323 -5.13 10.40 -2.51
C ILE A 323 -6.42 10.67 -3.29
N GLY A 324 -6.34 11.45 -4.39
CA GLY A 324 -7.47 11.71 -5.27
C GLY A 324 -8.04 10.44 -5.88
N ASP A 325 -7.20 9.50 -6.30
CA ASP A 325 -7.61 8.20 -6.85
C ASP A 325 -8.42 7.38 -5.85
N LEU A 326 -8.04 7.36 -4.57
CA LEU A 326 -8.81 6.71 -3.51
C LEU A 326 -10.20 7.36 -3.37
N VAL A 327 -10.26 8.68 -3.33
CA VAL A 327 -11.54 9.43 -3.21
C VAL A 327 -12.42 9.15 -4.41
N THR A 328 -11.87 9.07 -5.60
CA THR A 328 -12.60 8.74 -6.84
C THR A 328 -13.30 7.39 -6.71
N VAL A 329 -12.58 6.33 -6.33
CA VAL A 329 -13.17 4.98 -6.25
C VAL A 329 -14.12 4.84 -5.06
N LEU A 330 -13.86 5.50 -3.92
CA LEU A 330 -14.81 5.57 -2.79
C LEU A 330 -16.14 6.18 -3.25
N THR A 331 -16.09 7.25 -4.04
CA THR A 331 -17.28 7.93 -4.55
C THR A 331 -17.98 7.09 -5.61
N LEU A 332 -17.23 6.40 -6.46
CA LEU A 332 -17.75 5.48 -7.48
C LEU A 332 -18.55 4.34 -6.85
N CYS A 333 -18.00 3.67 -5.86
CA CYS A 333 -18.64 2.50 -5.24
C CYS A 333 -19.87 2.85 -4.40
N LYS A 334 -19.96 4.10 -3.92
CA LYS A 334 -21.05 4.55 -3.05
C LYS A 334 -22.40 4.52 -3.79
N GLY A 335 -23.35 3.74 -3.27
CA GLY A 335 -24.74 3.74 -3.72
C GLY A 335 -25.01 2.90 -4.97
N LEU A 336 -24.05 2.14 -5.48
CA LEU A 336 -24.29 1.20 -6.57
C LEU A 336 -25.11 -0.01 -6.06
N PRO A 337 -26.05 -0.53 -6.89
CA PRO A 337 -26.74 -1.78 -6.59
C PRO A 337 -25.77 -2.97 -6.65
N LEU A 338 -26.18 -4.11 -6.09
CA LEU A 338 -25.39 -5.34 -6.12
C LEU A 338 -25.16 -5.84 -7.54
N ALA A 339 -24.22 -6.77 -7.69
CA ALA A 339 -23.70 -7.33 -8.92
C ALA A 339 -22.86 -6.31 -9.72
N TYR A 340 -22.68 -6.55 -11.02
CA TYR A 340 -21.86 -5.68 -11.85
C TYR A 340 -22.69 -4.54 -12.45
N ASN A 341 -22.16 -3.34 -12.35
CA ASN A 341 -22.65 -2.15 -13.05
C ASN A 341 -21.54 -1.59 -13.95
N ARG A 342 -21.90 -0.95 -15.05
CA ARG A 342 -20.94 -0.39 -16.01
C ARG A 342 -20.03 0.65 -15.36
N ASP A 343 -20.48 1.31 -14.31
CA ASP A 343 -19.71 2.24 -13.48
C ASP A 343 -18.37 1.63 -13.02
N PHE A 344 -18.31 0.34 -12.74
CA PHE A 344 -17.07 -0.35 -12.36
C PHE A 344 -16.01 -0.41 -13.47
N GLN A 345 -16.28 0.09 -14.66
CA GLN A 345 -15.25 0.34 -15.65
C GLN A 345 -14.27 1.42 -15.18
N GLU A 346 -14.79 2.42 -14.44
CA GLU A 346 -14.04 3.58 -13.94
C GLU A 346 -13.17 3.29 -12.72
N ASP A 347 -13.15 2.06 -12.19
CA ASP A 347 -12.34 1.66 -11.04
C ASP A 347 -10.86 1.40 -11.41
N LYS A 348 -10.56 1.17 -12.70
CA LYS A 348 -9.27 0.70 -13.18
C LYS A 348 -8.26 1.82 -13.40
N GLU A 349 -8.66 2.91 -14.06
CA GLU A 349 -7.75 4.03 -14.31
C GLU A 349 -7.17 4.61 -13.02
N PRO A 350 -7.98 4.94 -11.97
CA PRO A 350 -7.44 5.40 -10.69
C PRO A 350 -6.50 4.39 -10.04
N MET A 351 -6.82 3.09 -10.12
CA MET A 351 -5.98 2.03 -9.56
C MET A 351 -4.63 1.93 -10.28
N PHE A 352 -4.63 1.91 -11.60
CA PHE A 352 -3.42 1.82 -12.41
C PHE A 352 -2.55 3.07 -12.24
N ASP A 353 -3.16 4.24 -12.20
CA ASP A 353 -2.49 5.51 -12.00
C ASP A 353 -1.85 5.63 -10.62
N SER A 354 -2.61 5.36 -9.57
CA SER A 354 -2.14 5.34 -8.19
C SER A 354 -0.96 4.37 -8.02
N THR A 355 -1.09 3.15 -8.53
CA THR A 355 -0.06 2.12 -8.44
C THR A 355 1.22 2.53 -9.16
N LYS A 356 1.12 2.99 -10.41
CA LYS A 356 2.26 3.49 -11.19
C LYS A 356 2.95 4.67 -10.49
N THR A 357 2.14 5.56 -9.93
CA THR A 357 2.64 6.75 -9.23
C THR A 357 3.41 6.35 -7.96
N ILE A 358 2.87 5.47 -7.13
CA ILE A 358 3.54 4.97 -5.91
C ILE A 358 4.85 4.26 -6.25
N MET A 359 4.85 3.36 -7.24
CA MET A 359 6.07 2.67 -7.67
C MET A 359 7.16 3.68 -8.06
N GLY A 360 6.80 4.71 -8.85
CA GLY A 360 7.73 5.76 -9.24
C GLY A 360 8.22 6.62 -8.08
N MET A 361 7.35 6.96 -7.13
CA MET A 361 7.73 7.73 -5.94
C MET A 361 8.72 6.96 -5.07
N VAL A 362 8.49 5.65 -4.86
CA VAL A 362 9.39 4.79 -4.07
C VAL A 362 10.75 4.65 -4.75
N ASP A 363 10.78 4.41 -6.08
CA ASP A 363 12.03 4.30 -6.84
C ASP A 363 12.85 5.59 -6.77
N VAL A 364 12.20 6.73 -7.00
CA VAL A 364 12.86 8.04 -6.97
C VAL A 364 13.39 8.37 -5.56
N ALA A 365 12.64 8.04 -4.51
CA ALA A 365 13.10 8.24 -3.14
C ALA A 365 14.32 7.36 -2.80
N ALA A 366 14.37 6.12 -3.29
CA ALA A 366 15.51 5.22 -3.11
C ALA A 366 16.75 5.74 -3.87
N GLU A 367 16.56 6.16 -5.12
CA GLU A 367 17.64 6.74 -5.94
C GLU A 367 18.19 8.02 -5.30
N PHE A 368 17.32 8.87 -4.78
CA PHE A 368 17.72 10.08 -4.08
C PHE A 368 18.53 9.76 -2.81
N ALA A 369 18.12 8.76 -2.02
CA ALA A 369 18.83 8.30 -0.83
C ALA A 369 20.26 7.82 -1.15
N HIS A 370 20.45 7.11 -2.27
CA HIS A 370 21.77 6.64 -2.72
C HIS A 370 22.70 7.77 -3.18
N ASN A 371 22.13 8.89 -3.65
CA ASN A 371 22.86 9.99 -4.28
C ASN A 371 22.98 11.24 -3.39
N LEU A 372 22.82 11.09 -2.06
CA LEU A 372 23.07 12.15 -1.12
C LEU A 372 24.55 12.32 -0.82
N ALA A 373 25.12 13.47 -1.17
CA ALA A 373 26.46 13.84 -0.77
C ALA A 373 26.46 14.39 0.68
N ARG A 374 27.54 14.12 1.42
CA ARG A 374 27.72 14.69 2.77
C ARG A 374 27.79 16.22 2.71
N SER A 375 26.96 16.90 3.49
CA SER A 375 27.19 18.29 3.82
C SER A 375 28.03 18.36 5.10
N ASN A 376 29.19 19.03 5.05
CA ASN A 376 30.09 19.19 6.20
C ASN A 376 29.67 20.32 7.15
N LYS A 377 28.48 20.88 7.00
CA LYS A 377 27.98 21.96 7.89
C LYS A 377 27.35 21.34 9.15
N GLY A 378 28.20 20.91 10.10
CA GLY A 378 27.78 20.65 11.47
C GLY A 378 27.25 21.95 12.09
N MET A 379 26.01 21.91 12.60
CA MET A 379 25.40 23.06 13.27
C MET A 379 25.58 23.01 14.77
N PRO A 380 25.89 24.10 15.44
CA PRO A 380 25.93 24.19 16.89
C PRO A 380 24.53 24.19 17.47
N PHE A 381 24.34 23.40 18.52
CA PHE A 381 23.06 23.26 19.24
C PHE A 381 23.00 24.18 20.47
N ARG A 382 21.89 24.91 20.64
CA ARG A 382 21.55 25.64 21.89
C ARG A 382 20.12 25.35 22.33
N SER A 383 19.96 24.86 23.51
CA SER A 383 19.02 25.24 24.57
C SER A 383 18.54 24.09 25.47
N SER A 384 18.46 24.33 26.76
CA SER A 384 17.66 23.61 27.71
C SER A 384 17.16 24.53 28.83
N HIS A 385 16.00 24.20 29.41
CA HIS A 385 15.03 25.08 30.08
C HIS A 385 15.47 25.89 31.31
N ASP A 386 14.77 26.96 31.59
CA ASP A 386 14.71 27.98 32.67
C ASP A 386 15.99 28.35 33.46
N VAL A 387 16.70 27.47 34.15
CA VAL A 387 18.01 27.79 34.74
C VAL A 387 19.04 27.86 33.63
N VAL A 388 18.99 26.96 32.70
CA VAL A 388 19.75 26.96 31.46
C VAL A 388 19.29 28.11 30.58
N GLY A 389 18.02 28.53 30.59
CA GLY A 389 17.52 29.70 29.89
C GLY A 389 18.21 31.02 30.36
N LYS A 390 18.50 31.15 31.65
CA LYS A 390 19.28 32.29 32.18
C LYS A 390 20.74 32.20 31.77
N LEU A 391 21.37 31.00 31.84
CA LEU A 391 22.71 30.74 31.31
C LEU A 391 22.80 31.03 29.81
N VAL A 392 21.79 30.59 29.05
CA VAL A 392 21.67 30.87 27.61
C VAL A 392 21.55 32.38 27.36
N GLY A 393 20.77 33.11 28.16
CA GLY A 393 20.67 34.57 28.10
C GLY A 393 22.02 35.26 28.25
N VAL A 394 22.86 34.77 29.20
CA VAL A 394 24.23 35.26 29.37
C VAL A 394 25.11 34.92 28.16
N CYS A 395 25.01 33.67 27.68
CA CYS A 395 25.76 33.25 26.49
C CYS A 395 25.38 34.02 25.24
N VAL A 396 24.09 34.24 25.00
CA VAL A 396 23.59 35.06 23.87
C VAL A 396 24.12 36.50 23.96
N SER A 397 24.09 37.11 25.14
CA SER A 397 24.60 38.49 25.31
C SER A 397 26.11 38.58 25.10
N ARG A 398 26.86 37.50 25.28
CA ARG A 398 28.33 37.44 25.12
C ARG A 398 28.78 36.79 23.80
N GLY A 399 27.87 36.24 23.01
CA GLY A 399 28.24 35.54 21.78
C GLY A 399 29.06 34.26 22.02
N CYS A 400 28.86 33.59 23.17
CA CYS A 400 29.59 32.35 23.54
C CYS A 400 28.63 31.16 23.73
N GLU A 401 29.17 29.92 23.80
CA GLU A 401 28.43 28.72 24.09
C GLU A 401 28.47 28.39 25.60
N LEU A 402 27.49 27.57 26.07
CA LEU A 402 27.41 27.15 27.48
C LEU A 402 28.69 26.48 27.97
N GLN A 403 29.35 25.72 27.14
CA GLN A 403 30.60 25.01 27.44
C GLN A 403 31.80 25.99 27.61
N ASN A 404 31.64 27.25 27.18
CA ASN A 404 32.68 28.29 27.36
C ASN A 404 32.54 29.04 28.68
N LEU A 405 31.48 28.81 29.46
CA LEU A 405 31.32 29.40 30.79
C LEU A 405 32.10 28.63 31.80
N SER A 406 32.75 29.32 32.75
CA SER A 406 33.40 28.67 33.89
C SER A 406 32.37 28.16 34.89
N LEU A 407 32.77 27.17 35.67
CA LEU A 407 31.93 26.62 36.75
C LEU A 407 31.50 27.71 37.74
N GLU A 408 32.40 28.67 38.04
CA GLU A 408 32.09 29.79 38.92
C GLU A 408 30.99 30.70 38.36
N GLU A 409 30.98 30.95 37.06
CA GLU A 409 29.92 31.71 36.40
C GLU A 409 28.57 30.98 36.41
N MET A 410 28.60 29.65 36.25
CA MET A 410 27.39 28.79 36.35
C MET A 410 26.86 28.76 37.79
N LYS A 411 27.75 28.65 38.80
CA LYS A 411 27.40 28.64 40.22
C LYS A 411 26.79 29.98 40.68
N LYS A 412 27.13 31.12 40.06
CA LYS A 412 26.49 32.40 40.35
C LYS A 412 24.99 32.41 39.97
N LEU A 413 24.57 31.63 39.00
CA LEU A 413 23.20 31.55 38.58
C LEU A 413 22.41 30.42 39.27
N SER A 414 23.12 29.36 39.70
CA SER A 414 22.58 28.32 40.55
C SER A 414 23.72 27.56 41.25
N PRO A 415 23.70 27.45 42.60
CA PRO A 415 24.73 26.78 43.36
C PRO A 415 24.72 25.25 43.14
N VAL A 416 23.75 24.73 42.44
CA VAL A 416 23.59 23.27 42.17
C VAL A 416 24.58 22.76 41.15
N PHE A 417 25.21 23.63 40.34
CA PHE A 417 26.19 23.22 39.34
C PHE A 417 27.50 22.76 40.01
N GLU A 418 27.90 21.55 39.64
CA GLU A 418 29.19 20.95 40.01
C GLU A 418 29.99 20.65 38.72
N GLU A 419 31.21 20.15 38.86
CA GLU A 419 32.13 19.93 37.74
C GLU A 419 31.61 18.90 36.74
N ASP A 420 30.71 18.02 37.18
CA ASP A 420 30.01 17.03 36.34
C ASP A 420 29.12 17.66 35.25
N VAL A 421 28.71 18.92 35.41
CA VAL A 421 27.94 19.68 34.39
C VAL A 421 28.61 19.66 33.00
N PHE A 422 29.95 19.70 32.98
CA PHE A 422 30.69 19.67 31.69
C PHE A 422 30.58 18.30 31.00
N GLY A 423 30.29 17.22 31.73
CA GLY A 423 29.94 15.91 31.15
C GLY A 423 28.56 15.84 30.49
N PHE A 424 27.73 16.86 30.72
CA PHE A 424 26.38 16.99 30.08
C PHE A 424 26.34 18.05 28.98
N LEU A 425 27.31 18.96 28.98
CA LEU A 425 27.36 20.01 27.95
C LEU A 425 27.97 19.50 26.65
N GLY A 426 27.50 20.12 25.55
CA GLY A 426 27.90 19.73 24.20
C GLY A 426 26.96 18.71 23.58
N VAL A 427 26.84 18.79 22.27
CA VAL A 427 25.84 18.02 21.47
C VAL A 427 26.09 16.50 21.59
N GLY A 428 27.35 16.07 21.52
CA GLY A 428 27.72 14.66 21.64
C GLY A 428 27.37 14.07 23.01
N ASN A 429 27.68 14.78 24.08
CA ASN A 429 27.35 14.36 25.45
C ASN A 429 25.83 14.29 25.64
N SER A 430 25.09 15.25 25.12
CA SER A 430 23.62 15.25 25.18
C SER A 430 23.01 14.04 24.49
N VAL A 431 23.45 13.70 23.27
CA VAL A 431 22.97 12.52 22.52
C VAL A 431 23.29 11.22 23.27
N ASN A 432 24.50 11.09 23.84
CA ASN A 432 24.92 9.87 24.55
C ASN A 432 24.18 9.63 25.87
N LYS A 433 23.48 10.64 26.41
CA LYS A 433 22.66 10.50 27.63
C LYS A 433 21.25 9.95 27.34
N PHE A 434 20.79 9.94 26.11
CA PHE A 434 19.49 9.34 25.75
C PHE A 434 19.59 7.80 25.81
N SER A 435 18.97 7.20 26.83
CA SER A 435 19.07 5.75 27.11
C SER A 435 17.73 5.02 27.09
N SER A 436 16.61 5.73 26.93
CA SER A 436 15.29 5.09 26.85
C SER A 436 15.14 4.27 25.56
N TYR A 437 14.38 3.17 25.63
CA TYR A 437 14.12 2.32 24.47
C TYR A 437 13.61 3.15 23.26
N GLY A 438 14.24 2.94 22.10
CA GLY A 438 13.89 3.66 20.86
C GLY A 438 14.38 5.12 20.80
N SER A 439 15.19 5.58 21.74
CA SER A 439 15.74 6.94 21.75
C SER A 439 16.90 7.13 20.76
N THR A 440 17.33 8.38 20.61
CA THR A 440 18.43 8.76 19.69
C THR A 440 19.84 8.48 20.24
N GLY A 441 19.98 7.95 21.46
CA GLY A 441 21.29 7.63 22.02
C GLY A 441 22.07 6.63 21.18
N SER A 442 23.39 6.76 21.13
CA SER A 442 24.23 5.96 20.23
C SER A 442 24.03 4.45 20.39
N ASN A 443 23.88 3.93 21.63
CA ASN A 443 23.60 2.52 21.86
C ASN A 443 22.23 2.10 21.37
N CYS A 444 21.18 2.91 21.62
CA CYS A 444 19.82 2.61 21.18
C CYS A 444 19.70 2.61 19.64
N VAL A 445 20.42 3.53 18.99
CA VAL A 445 20.47 3.57 17.52
C VAL A 445 21.25 2.38 16.96
N ALA A 446 22.34 1.98 17.60
CA ALA A 446 23.10 0.79 17.20
C ALA A 446 22.24 -0.49 17.27
N GLU A 447 21.42 -0.64 18.32
CA GLU A 447 20.46 -1.75 18.44
C GLU A 447 19.40 -1.72 17.31
N GLN A 448 18.83 -0.56 17.03
CA GLN A 448 17.86 -0.38 15.93
C GLN A 448 18.49 -0.69 14.58
N LEU A 449 19.71 -0.23 14.31
CA LEU A 449 20.45 -0.54 13.08
C LEU A 449 20.70 -2.05 12.97
N GLY A 450 21.16 -2.69 14.05
CA GLY A 450 21.37 -4.14 14.10
C GLY A 450 20.10 -4.94 13.80
N TYR A 451 18.98 -4.55 14.38
CA TYR A 451 17.68 -5.15 14.10
C TYR A 451 17.32 -5.08 12.60
N TRP A 452 17.45 -3.90 12.00
CA TRP A 452 17.07 -3.68 10.59
C TRP A 452 18.05 -4.34 9.61
N VAL A 453 19.36 -4.34 9.90
CA VAL A 453 20.37 -5.09 9.14
C VAL A 453 20.00 -6.57 9.06
N ASN A 454 19.67 -7.18 10.20
CA ASN A 454 19.26 -8.57 10.24
C ASN A 454 17.94 -8.83 9.50
N LYS A 455 16.93 -7.99 9.73
CA LYS A 455 15.61 -8.13 9.13
C LYS A 455 15.63 -7.99 7.61
N LEU A 456 16.40 -7.05 7.09
CA LEU A 456 16.54 -6.82 5.65
C LEU A 456 17.60 -7.71 5.00
N LYS A 457 18.34 -8.51 5.79
CA LYS A 457 19.44 -9.39 5.34
C LYS A 457 20.53 -8.65 4.57
N ILE A 458 20.97 -7.51 5.11
CA ILE A 458 22.02 -6.69 4.51
C ILE A 458 23.38 -7.24 4.93
N THR A 459 24.26 -7.48 3.93
CA THR A 459 25.65 -7.82 4.19
C THR A 459 26.40 -6.53 4.55
N THR A 460 26.83 -6.41 5.78
CA THR A 460 27.75 -5.33 6.19
C THR A 460 29.15 -5.71 5.74
N THR A 461 29.68 -5.01 4.75
CA THR A 461 31.08 -5.08 4.31
C THR A 461 31.99 -4.34 5.26
#